data_0f19d85ac1b2bb88ad675199bd925ce8
#
_entry.id   0f19d85ac1b2bb88ad675199bd925ce8
#
_cell.length_a   1.000
_cell.length_b   1.000
_cell.length_c   1.000
_cell.angle_alpha   90.00
_cell.angle_beta   90.00
_cell.angle_gamma   90.00
#
_symmetry.space_group_name_H-M   'P 1'
#
loop_
_entity.id
_entity.type
_entity.pdbx_description
1 polymer ?
#
loop_
_entity_poly.entity_id
_entity_poly.type
_entity_poly.pdbx_seq_one_letter_code
_entity_poly.pdbx_strand_id
1 'polypeptide(L)'
;AVAPTAGSARVIGIAGSPGVGKSTTTSALITALRGRGERVGVLAVDPSSPFSGGALLGDRIRMQQHATDDGVFIRSMASRGHLGGLAATTPQALRVFEAAGFDVVLVETVGVGQSEVEIAAAADTTVVLLAPGMGDGIQAAKAGILEIGDVFVVNKADRDGSDSTVRELRAMIGLGDRPVDGW
;
A
#
# COMPACT_ATOMS: atom_id res chain seq x y z
N ALA A 1 11.73 -4.46 25.23
CA ALA A 1 11.06 -5.55 24.54
C ALA A 1 9.56 -5.25 24.61
N VAL A 2 8.93 -5.03 23.46
CA VAL A 2 7.48 -4.92 23.36
C VAL A 2 6.94 -6.33 23.51
N ALA A 3 6.12 -6.57 24.55
CA ALA A 3 5.46 -7.85 24.72
C ALA A 3 4.56 -8.14 23.51
N PRO A 4 4.39 -9.40 23.10
CA PRO A 4 3.46 -9.74 22.04
C PRO A 4 2.03 -9.51 22.58
N THR A 5 1.52 -8.31 22.39
CA THR A 5 0.08 -8.10 22.39
C THR A 5 -0.41 -8.69 21.07
N ALA A 6 -1.37 -9.62 21.17
CA ALA A 6 -2.05 -10.11 19.97
C ALA A 6 -2.59 -8.88 19.24
N GLY A 7 -2.07 -8.61 18.04
CA GLY A 7 -2.35 -7.41 17.28
C GLY A 7 -3.83 -7.31 16.97
N SER A 8 -4.38 -6.14 17.21
CA SER A 8 -5.75 -5.79 16.83
C SER A 8 -5.79 -4.79 15.67
N ALA A 9 -4.64 -4.25 15.27
CA ALA A 9 -4.56 -3.33 14.14
C ALA A 9 -4.75 -4.09 12.83
N ARG A 10 -5.63 -3.58 11.97
CA ARG A 10 -5.79 -4.07 10.60
C ARG A 10 -4.71 -3.50 9.71
N VAL A 11 -3.94 -4.34 9.07
CA VAL A 11 -2.86 -3.94 8.17
C VAL A 11 -3.36 -3.97 6.73
N ILE A 12 -3.36 -2.81 6.06
CA ILE A 12 -3.78 -2.66 4.68
C ILE A 12 -2.57 -2.30 3.82
N GLY A 13 -2.18 -3.19 2.92
CA GLY A 13 -1.15 -2.95 1.93
C GLY A 13 -1.68 -2.17 0.73
N ILE A 14 -0.93 -1.16 0.26
CA ILE A 14 -1.30 -0.37 -0.92
C ILE A 14 -0.21 -0.55 -1.97
N ALA A 15 -0.55 -1.30 -3.01
CA ALA A 15 0.31 -1.64 -4.14
C ALA A 15 -0.15 -0.96 -5.43
N GLY A 16 0.72 -0.93 -6.42
CA GLY A 16 0.44 -0.38 -7.75
C GLY A 16 1.61 0.39 -8.32
N SER A 17 1.67 0.53 -9.63
CA SER A 17 2.76 1.17 -10.35
C SER A 17 2.96 2.64 -9.93
N PRO A 18 4.16 3.23 -10.16
CA PRO A 18 4.37 4.66 -9.95
C PRO A 18 3.37 5.51 -10.73
N GLY A 19 2.86 6.56 -10.12
CA GLY A 19 1.94 7.50 -10.78
C GLY A 19 0.47 7.08 -10.81
N VAL A 20 0.06 5.89 -10.33
CA VAL A 20 -1.35 5.48 -10.25
C VAL A 20 -2.16 6.27 -9.21
N GLY A 21 -1.48 6.97 -8.28
CA GLY A 21 -2.12 7.79 -7.25
C GLY A 21 -2.19 7.13 -5.87
N LYS A 22 -1.24 6.24 -5.54
CA LYS A 22 -1.17 5.58 -4.23
C LYS A 22 -1.23 6.58 -3.07
N SER A 23 -0.31 7.53 -3.01
CA SER A 23 -0.25 8.50 -1.90
C SER A 23 -1.51 9.37 -1.79
N THR A 24 -2.16 9.68 -2.92
CA THR A 24 -3.45 10.40 -2.92
C THR A 24 -4.56 9.52 -2.34
N THR A 25 -4.60 8.25 -2.74
CA THR A 25 -5.56 7.27 -2.20
C THR A 25 -5.31 7.01 -0.72
N THR A 26 -4.04 6.85 -0.31
CA THR A 26 -3.65 6.72 1.09
C THR A 26 -4.16 7.90 1.91
N SER A 27 -3.96 9.13 1.44
CA SER A 27 -4.44 10.34 2.12
C SER A 27 -5.97 10.39 2.23
N ALA A 28 -6.68 9.98 1.18
CA ALA A 28 -8.14 9.91 1.21
C ALA A 28 -8.64 8.83 2.20
N LEU A 29 -7.97 7.67 2.25
CA LEU A 29 -8.27 6.62 3.22
C LEU A 29 -8.03 7.08 4.66
N ILE A 30 -6.92 7.79 4.95
CA ILE A 30 -6.68 8.39 6.26
C ILE A 30 -7.86 9.29 6.65
N THR A 31 -8.26 10.21 5.76
CA THR A 31 -9.39 11.11 6.03
C THR A 31 -10.67 10.34 6.34
N ALA A 32 -10.99 9.31 5.56
CA ALA A 32 -12.19 8.50 5.74
C ALA A 32 -12.17 7.71 7.06
N LEU A 33 -11.04 7.08 7.40
CA LEU A 33 -10.86 6.31 8.63
C LEU A 33 -10.89 7.22 9.87
N ARG A 34 -10.23 8.40 9.79
CA ARG A 34 -10.29 9.41 10.85
C ARG A 34 -11.71 9.94 11.07
N GLY A 35 -12.50 10.09 10.01
CA GLY A 35 -13.91 10.44 10.10
C GLY A 35 -14.76 9.40 10.83
N ARG A 36 -14.28 8.16 10.94
CA ARG A 36 -14.88 7.08 11.73
C ARG A 36 -14.34 6.99 13.16
N GLY A 37 -13.41 7.88 13.53
CA GLY A 37 -12.76 7.91 14.84
C GLY A 37 -11.60 6.93 14.99
N GLU A 38 -11.19 6.23 13.92
CA GLU A 38 -10.09 5.25 13.96
C GLU A 38 -8.73 5.95 14.02
N ARG A 39 -7.79 5.41 14.78
CA ARG A 39 -6.38 5.84 14.80
C ARG A 39 -5.63 5.16 13.67
N VAL A 40 -4.94 5.95 12.82
CA VAL A 40 -4.33 5.47 11.59
C VAL A 40 -2.82 5.62 11.61
N GLY A 41 -2.12 4.50 11.52
CA GLY A 41 -0.69 4.46 11.25
C GLY A 41 -0.42 4.42 9.73
N VAL A 42 0.64 5.07 9.28
CA VAL A 42 1.12 4.96 7.88
C VAL A 42 2.58 4.60 7.88
N LEU A 43 2.90 3.50 7.21
CA LEU A 43 4.26 3.06 6.96
C LEU A 43 4.57 3.22 5.47
N ALA A 44 5.23 4.32 5.11
CA ALA A 44 5.66 4.59 3.74
C ALA A 44 7.05 4.00 3.53
N VAL A 45 7.17 3.06 2.59
CA VAL A 45 8.44 2.41 2.29
C VAL A 45 9.00 3.00 1.00
N ASP A 46 10.04 3.81 1.16
CA ASP A 46 10.70 4.52 0.06
C ASP A 46 12.00 3.82 -0.37
N PRO A 47 12.44 3.97 -1.64
CA PRO A 47 13.78 3.63 -2.01
C PRO A 47 14.78 4.40 -1.14
N SER A 48 15.89 3.75 -0.84
CA SER A 48 16.97 4.43 -0.12
C SER A 48 17.59 5.51 -1.00
N SER A 49 17.79 6.69 -0.42
CA SER A 49 18.56 7.75 -1.09
C SER A 49 20.00 7.26 -1.30
N PRO A 50 20.56 7.34 -2.53
CA PRO A 50 21.94 6.95 -2.78
C PRO A 50 22.95 7.84 -2.04
N PHE A 51 22.53 9.02 -1.59
CA PHE A 51 23.38 9.99 -0.91
C PHE A 51 23.36 9.87 0.62
N SER A 52 22.19 9.64 1.20
CA SER A 52 22.00 9.63 2.66
C SER A 52 21.69 8.23 3.22
N GLY A 53 21.34 7.26 2.37
CA GLY A 53 20.85 5.95 2.78
C GLY A 53 19.51 6.00 3.52
N GLY A 54 18.91 7.17 3.66
CA GLY A 54 17.61 7.39 4.28
C GLY A 54 16.44 7.36 3.29
N ALA A 55 15.21 7.33 3.79
CA ALA A 55 14.01 7.43 2.99
C ALA A 55 13.91 8.79 2.29
N LEU A 56 13.46 8.79 1.04
CA LEU A 56 13.19 10.03 0.32
C LEU A 56 11.98 10.75 0.94
N LEU A 57 12.11 12.04 1.22
CA LEU A 57 11.11 12.85 1.94
C LEU A 57 9.79 13.10 1.17
N GLY A 58 9.67 12.62 -0.08
CA GLY A 58 8.57 12.96 -0.99
C GLY A 58 7.17 12.64 -0.46
N ASP A 59 7.00 11.50 0.22
CA ASP A 59 5.68 11.09 0.70
C ASP A 59 5.24 11.84 1.96
N ARG A 60 6.17 12.25 2.81
CA ARG A 60 5.88 13.12 3.94
C ARG A 60 5.26 14.46 3.53
N ILE A 61 5.75 15.04 2.43
CA ILE A 61 5.25 16.32 1.93
C ILE A 61 3.80 16.18 1.45
N ARG A 62 3.46 15.07 0.78
CA ARG A 62 2.12 14.81 0.26
C ARG A 62 1.07 14.52 1.34
N MET A 63 1.50 14.09 2.52
CA MET A 63 0.63 13.76 3.65
C MET A 63 0.67 14.83 4.75
N GLN A 64 1.24 16.01 4.50
CA GLN A 64 1.35 17.09 5.49
C GLN A 64 0.01 17.52 6.09
N GLN A 65 -1.08 17.39 5.34
CA GLN A 65 -2.44 17.69 5.83
C GLN A 65 -2.85 16.86 7.05
N HIS A 66 -2.20 15.72 7.29
CA HIS A 66 -2.45 14.87 8.44
C HIS A 66 -1.41 15.00 9.55
N ALA A 67 -0.40 15.84 9.36
CA ALA A 67 0.75 15.94 10.28
C ALA A 67 0.39 16.51 11.66
N THR A 68 -0.74 17.22 11.77
CA THR A 68 -1.25 17.81 13.02
C THR A 68 -2.39 17.02 13.66
N ASP A 69 -2.77 15.89 13.07
CA ASP A 69 -3.81 15.02 13.64
C ASP A 69 -3.19 14.01 14.61
N ASP A 70 -3.48 14.14 15.89
CA ASP A 70 -2.97 13.27 16.96
C ASP A 70 -3.38 11.79 16.78
N GLY A 71 -4.39 11.51 15.97
CA GLY A 71 -4.83 10.16 15.62
C GLY A 71 -4.12 9.59 14.39
N VAL A 72 -3.17 10.33 13.79
CA VAL A 72 -2.40 9.88 12.62
C VAL A 72 -0.91 9.88 12.92
N PHE A 73 -0.24 8.79 12.62
CA PHE A 73 1.22 8.72 12.70
C PHE A 73 1.81 8.19 11.41
N ILE A 74 2.68 8.96 10.77
CA ILE A 74 3.31 8.63 9.50
C ILE A 74 4.80 8.38 9.71
N ARG A 75 5.28 7.23 9.28
CA ARG A 75 6.68 6.87 9.31
C ARG A 75 7.17 6.42 7.94
N SER A 76 8.17 7.12 7.41
CA SER A 76 8.89 6.67 6.21
C SER A 76 10.04 5.75 6.62
N MET A 77 10.17 4.65 5.87
CA MET A 77 11.27 3.70 6.01
C MET A 77 12.03 3.61 4.69
N ALA A 78 13.35 3.55 4.76
CA ALA A 78 14.17 3.29 3.58
C ALA A 78 14.25 1.79 3.30
N SER A 79 13.94 1.37 2.08
CA SER A 79 14.29 0.03 1.59
C SER A 79 15.80 -0.01 1.39
N ARG A 80 16.55 -0.44 2.39
CA ARG A 80 18.02 -0.56 2.28
C ARG A 80 18.37 -1.67 1.31
N GLY A 81 18.61 -1.30 0.07
CA GLY A 81 19.04 -2.02 -1.09
C GLY A 81 19.37 -3.51 -0.97
N HIS A 82 18.99 -4.27 -2.00
CA HIS A 82 19.29 -5.68 -2.23
C HIS A 82 18.58 -6.69 -1.31
N LEU A 83 17.64 -7.43 -1.87
CA LEU A 83 17.12 -8.70 -1.35
C LEU A 83 16.50 -8.63 0.06
N GLY A 84 15.36 -7.98 0.23
CA GLY A 84 14.53 -8.12 1.43
C GLY A 84 14.57 -6.97 2.43
N GLY A 85 14.82 -5.74 2.01
CA GLY A 85 14.87 -4.57 2.90
C GLY A 85 13.55 -4.24 3.60
N LEU A 86 12.42 -4.60 3.00
CA LEU A 86 11.11 -4.48 3.62
C LEU A 86 10.88 -5.60 4.63
N ALA A 87 11.22 -6.83 4.28
CA ALA A 87 10.86 -8.02 5.02
C ALA A 87 11.38 -8.04 6.46
N ALA A 88 12.58 -7.50 6.73
CA ALA A 88 13.20 -7.62 8.06
C ALA A 88 12.64 -6.61 9.09
N THR A 89 12.27 -5.40 8.67
CA THR A 89 11.92 -4.31 9.59
C THR A 89 10.44 -3.98 9.61
N THR A 90 9.68 -4.31 8.57
CA THR A 90 8.23 -4.06 8.48
C THR A 90 7.44 -4.75 9.60
N PRO A 91 7.62 -6.06 9.88
CA PRO A 91 6.89 -6.70 10.97
C PRO A 91 7.18 -6.08 12.34
N GLN A 92 8.41 -5.61 12.56
CA GLN A 92 8.76 -4.93 13.80
C GLN A 92 8.09 -3.56 13.91
N ALA A 93 8.03 -2.80 12.82
CA ALA A 93 7.33 -1.52 12.78
C ALA A 93 5.83 -1.71 13.01
N LEU A 94 5.21 -2.71 12.38
CA LEU A 94 3.79 -3.03 12.58
C LEU A 94 3.48 -3.33 14.06
N ARG A 95 4.30 -4.13 14.74
CA ARG A 95 4.15 -4.39 16.18
C ARG A 95 4.23 -3.13 17.03
N VAL A 96 5.04 -2.14 16.63
CA VAL A 96 5.10 -0.86 17.33
C VAL A 96 3.81 -0.07 17.14
N PHE A 97 3.22 -0.05 15.94
CA PHE A 97 1.93 0.58 15.69
C PHE A 97 0.82 -0.09 16.50
N GLU A 98 0.77 -1.40 16.53
CA GLU A 98 -0.18 -2.18 17.33
C GLU A 98 -0.06 -1.85 18.83
N ALA A 99 1.17 -1.89 19.36
CA ALA A 99 1.44 -1.58 20.76
C ALA A 99 1.11 -0.11 21.12
N ALA A 100 1.17 0.79 20.15
CA ALA A 100 0.78 2.18 20.31
C ALA A 100 -0.74 2.41 20.19
N GLY A 101 -1.53 1.35 19.94
CA GLY A 101 -3.00 1.38 19.90
C GLY A 101 -3.54 2.02 18.62
N PHE A 102 -2.91 1.80 17.47
CA PHE A 102 -3.48 2.14 16.17
C PHE A 102 -4.50 1.07 15.75
N ASP A 103 -5.62 1.50 15.17
CA ASP A 103 -6.71 0.62 14.72
C ASP A 103 -6.44 0.08 13.32
N VAL A 104 -5.83 0.91 12.48
CA VAL A 104 -5.47 0.59 11.09
C VAL A 104 -4.04 1.04 10.80
N VAL A 105 -3.28 0.20 10.10
CA VAL A 105 -1.96 0.55 9.57
C VAL A 105 -1.96 0.43 8.06
N LEU A 106 -1.76 1.54 7.36
CA LEU A 106 -1.61 1.58 5.91
C LEU A 106 -0.12 1.41 5.58
N VAL A 107 0.21 0.42 4.75
CA VAL A 107 1.58 0.19 4.28
C VAL A 107 1.65 0.52 2.79
N GLU A 108 2.42 1.55 2.43
CA GLU A 108 2.56 2.02 1.05
C GLU A 108 3.98 1.82 0.54
N THR A 109 4.12 1.30 -0.69
CA THR A 109 5.42 1.23 -1.40
C THR A 109 5.51 2.22 -2.55
N VAL A 110 6.73 2.39 -3.05
CA VAL A 110 7.00 3.23 -4.23
C VAL A 110 6.57 2.57 -5.55
N GLY A 111 6.17 1.30 -5.52
CA GLY A 111 5.57 0.63 -6.67
C GLY A 111 6.60 0.11 -7.69
N VAL A 112 7.72 -0.44 -7.23
CA VAL A 112 8.72 -1.08 -8.09
C VAL A 112 9.11 -2.47 -7.54
N GLY A 113 8.68 -3.52 -8.24
CA GLY A 113 9.23 -4.86 -8.09
C GLY A 113 8.83 -5.64 -6.82
N GLN A 114 9.78 -6.34 -6.25
CA GLN A 114 9.64 -7.30 -5.14
C GLN A 114 8.97 -6.73 -3.87
N SER A 115 9.06 -5.42 -3.66
CA SER A 115 8.46 -4.77 -2.48
C SER A 115 6.92 -4.87 -2.43
N GLU A 116 6.26 -5.05 -3.58
CA GLU A 116 4.81 -5.24 -3.62
C GLU A 116 4.40 -6.62 -3.11
N VAL A 117 5.17 -7.67 -3.43
CA VAL A 117 4.95 -9.03 -2.92
C VAL A 117 5.20 -9.10 -1.42
N GLU A 118 6.24 -8.42 -0.94
CA GLU A 118 6.57 -8.37 0.49
C GLU A 118 5.50 -7.64 1.32
N ILE A 119 4.87 -6.60 0.76
CA ILE A 119 3.73 -5.94 1.41
C ILE A 119 2.55 -6.89 1.53
N ALA A 120 2.19 -7.60 0.46
CA ALA A 120 1.10 -8.54 0.48
C ALA A 120 1.30 -9.61 1.56
N ALA A 121 2.53 -10.08 1.75
CA ALA A 121 2.86 -11.05 2.80
C ALA A 121 2.75 -10.49 4.23
N ALA A 122 2.77 -9.16 4.39
CA ALA A 122 2.71 -8.49 5.69
C ALA A 122 1.35 -7.86 6.00
N ALA A 123 0.46 -7.77 5.03
CA ALA A 123 -0.85 -7.14 5.14
C ALA A 123 -1.96 -8.17 5.34
N ASP A 124 -3.01 -7.77 6.06
CA ASP A 124 -4.26 -8.55 6.17
C ASP A 124 -5.11 -8.40 4.89
N THR A 125 -4.97 -7.26 4.22
CA THR A 125 -5.66 -6.96 2.97
C THR A 125 -4.74 -6.14 2.06
N THR A 126 -4.60 -6.55 0.82
CA THR A 126 -3.83 -5.84 -0.19
C THR A 126 -4.73 -5.15 -1.21
N VAL A 127 -4.65 -3.83 -1.26
CA VAL A 127 -5.35 -3.00 -2.24
C VAL A 127 -4.39 -2.68 -3.39
N VAL A 128 -4.74 -3.11 -4.60
CA VAL A 128 -3.97 -2.86 -5.81
C VAL A 128 -4.61 -1.74 -6.62
N LEU A 129 -3.86 -0.65 -6.82
CA LEU A 129 -4.31 0.47 -7.63
C LEU A 129 -3.81 0.35 -9.07
N LEU A 130 -4.73 0.55 -10.00
CA LEU A 130 -4.52 0.62 -11.44
C LEU A 130 -5.00 1.99 -11.95
N ALA A 131 -4.52 2.43 -13.11
CA ALA A 131 -5.02 3.65 -13.75
C ALA A 131 -5.12 3.46 -15.28
N PRO A 132 -6.05 4.15 -15.95
CA PRO A 132 -6.15 4.14 -17.40
C PRO A 132 -4.88 4.66 -18.08
N GLY A 133 -4.56 4.15 -19.28
CA GLY A 133 -3.41 4.60 -20.08
C GLY A 133 -2.05 4.03 -19.66
N MET A 134 -2.01 3.04 -18.78
CA MET A 134 -0.78 2.35 -18.37
C MET A 134 -0.58 1.03 -19.15
N GLY A 135 -0.74 1.06 -20.49
CA GLY A 135 -0.82 -0.11 -21.35
C GLY A 135 0.27 -1.18 -21.13
N ASP A 136 1.55 -0.78 -21.09
CA ASP A 136 2.65 -1.71 -20.79
C ASP A 136 2.72 -2.06 -19.30
N GLY A 137 2.25 -1.18 -18.41
CA GLY A 137 2.18 -1.40 -16.98
C GLY A 137 1.16 -2.48 -16.59
N ILE A 138 0.03 -2.58 -17.29
CA ILE A 138 -0.95 -3.66 -17.10
C ILE A 138 -0.38 -4.99 -17.56
N GLN A 139 0.40 -5.03 -18.66
CA GLN A 139 1.02 -6.25 -19.16
C GLN A 139 2.14 -6.78 -18.24
N ALA A 140 2.98 -5.89 -17.70
CA ALA A 140 4.04 -6.26 -16.76
C ALA A 140 3.49 -6.61 -15.36
N ALA A 141 2.37 -5.97 -14.98
CA ALA A 141 1.66 -6.24 -13.73
C ALA A 141 0.84 -7.56 -13.77
N LYS A 142 0.55 -8.08 -14.97
CA LYS A 142 -0.41 -9.16 -15.20
C LYS A 142 -0.12 -10.45 -14.43
N ALA A 143 1.13 -10.80 -14.16
CA ALA A 143 1.45 -12.08 -13.51
C ALA A 143 1.57 -11.98 -11.98
N GLY A 144 2.18 -10.93 -11.45
CA GLY A 144 2.47 -10.83 -10.01
C GLY A 144 1.41 -10.06 -9.20
N ILE A 145 0.86 -8.98 -9.76
CA ILE A 145 -0.08 -8.10 -9.02
C ILE A 145 -1.44 -8.78 -8.79
N LEU A 146 -1.90 -9.61 -9.73
CA LEU A 146 -3.16 -10.34 -9.58
C LEU A 146 -3.09 -11.43 -8.50
N GLU A 147 -1.89 -11.96 -8.24
CA GLU A 147 -1.69 -12.98 -7.21
C GLU A 147 -1.72 -12.39 -5.80
N ILE A 148 -1.34 -11.11 -5.66
CA ILE A 148 -1.18 -10.47 -4.36
C ILE A 148 -2.37 -9.59 -3.94
N GLY A 149 -3.25 -9.19 -4.89
CA GLY A 149 -4.34 -8.26 -4.63
C GLY A 149 -5.59 -8.95 -4.08
N ASP A 150 -6.16 -8.41 -3.00
CA ASP A 150 -7.48 -8.79 -2.50
C ASP A 150 -8.54 -7.84 -3.03
N VAL A 151 -8.20 -6.56 -3.17
CA VAL A 151 -9.08 -5.51 -3.69
C VAL A 151 -8.39 -4.77 -4.83
N PHE A 152 -9.06 -4.64 -5.96
CA PHE A 152 -8.56 -3.92 -7.13
C PHE A 152 -9.32 -2.61 -7.33
N VAL A 153 -8.57 -1.52 -7.45
CA VAL A 153 -9.12 -0.17 -7.62
C VAL A 153 -8.62 0.44 -8.92
N VAL A 154 -9.52 0.75 -9.83
CA VAL A 154 -9.20 1.56 -11.02
C VAL A 154 -9.33 3.03 -10.63
N ASN A 155 -8.20 3.65 -10.32
CA ASN A 155 -8.09 5.06 -9.96
C ASN A 155 -8.05 5.95 -11.23
N LYS A 156 -8.27 7.26 -11.07
CA LYS A 156 -8.32 8.22 -12.19
C LYS A 156 -9.38 7.83 -13.23
N ALA A 157 -10.54 7.37 -12.76
CA ALA A 157 -11.64 6.92 -13.59
C ALA A 157 -12.33 8.06 -14.39
N ASP A 158 -11.93 9.30 -14.12
CA ASP A 158 -12.25 10.50 -14.91
C ASP A 158 -11.52 10.54 -16.28
N ARG A 159 -10.51 9.70 -16.46
CA ARG A 159 -9.73 9.62 -17.70
C ARG A 159 -10.34 8.64 -18.71
N ASP A 160 -10.11 8.95 -19.99
CA ASP A 160 -10.45 8.04 -21.07
C ASP A 160 -9.78 6.66 -20.88
N GLY A 161 -10.53 5.61 -21.21
CA GLY A 161 -10.04 4.24 -21.11
C GLY A 161 -10.28 3.56 -19.75
N SER A 162 -10.95 4.22 -18.80
CA SER A 162 -11.27 3.63 -17.50
C SER A 162 -12.13 2.36 -17.65
N ASP A 163 -13.15 2.40 -18.50
CA ASP A 163 -14.04 1.25 -18.74
C ASP A 163 -13.32 0.07 -19.42
N SER A 164 -12.35 0.35 -20.31
CA SER A 164 -11.54 -0.72 -20.90
C SER A 164 -10.64 -1.37 -19.86
N THR A 165 -10.02 -0.56 -18.98
CA THR A 165 -9.20 -1.05 -17.87
C THR A 165 -10.01 -1.94 -16.93
N VAL A 166 -11.23 -1.57 -16.59
CA VAL A 166 -12.15 -2.38 -15.75
C VAL A 166 -12.49 -3.69 -16.44
N ARG A 167 -12.82 -3.67 -17.74
CA ARG A 167 -13.15 -4.89 -18.50
C ARG A 167 -11.97 -5.85 -18.59
N GLU A 168 -10.77 -5.33 -18.86
CA GLU A 168 -9.53 -6.11 -18.92
C GLU A 168 -9.21 -6.74 -17.57
N LEU A 169 -9.32 -5.97 -16.50
CA LEU A 169 -9.10 -6.45 -15.13
C LEU A 169 -10.08 -7.57 -14.77
N ARG A 170 -11.38 -7.39 -15.03
CA ARG A 170 -12.39 -8.43 -14.79
C ARG A 170 -12.14 -9.70 -15.58
N ALA A 171 -11.73 -9.57 -16.85
CA ALA A 171 -11.37 -10.72 -17.67
C ALA A 171 -10.17 -11.48 -17.10
N MET A 172 -9.15 -10.77 -16.60
CA MET A 172 -7.97 -11.39 -16.00
C MET A 172 -8.29 -12.09 -14.66
N ILE A 173 -9.09 -11.46 -13.80
CA ILE A 173 -9.53 -12.07 -12.53
C ILE A 173 -10.37 -13.34 -12.82
N GLY A 174 -11.24 -13.30 -13.83
CA GLY A 174 -12.06 -14.45 -14.22
C GLY A 174 -11.30 -15.60 -14.87
N LEU A 175 -10.06 -15.38 -15.31
CA LEU A 175 -9.17 -16.44 -15.84
C LEU A 175 -8.25 -17.02 -14.75
N GLY A 176 -8.18 -16.41 -13.57
CA GLY A 176 -7.41 -16.93 -12.45
C GLY A 176 -8.16 -18.05 -11.74
N ASP A 177 -7.44 -19.09 -11.28
CA ASP A 177 -7.96 -20.22 -10.50
C ASP A 177 -8.40 -19.85 -9.07
N ARG A 178 -8.65 -18.59 -8.77
CA ARG A 178 -9.19 -18.19 -7.46
C ARG A 178 -10.68 -18.55 -7.40
N PRO A 179 -11.11 -19.32 -6.39
CA PRO A 179 -12.54 -19.54 -6.16
C PRO A 179 -13.23 -18.18 -5.93
N VAL A 180 -14.29 -17.92 -6.70
CA VAL A 180 -15.10 -16.69 -6.59
C VAL A 180 -15.92 -16.68 -5.28
N ASP A 181 -15.87 -17.73 -4.49
CA ASP A 181 -16.72 -18.01 -3.33
C ASP A 181 -16.10 -17.60 -1.99
N GLY A 182 -15.20 -16.65 -1.96
CA GLY A 182 -14.46 -16.25 -0.75
C GLY A 182 -14.66 -14.80 -0.30
N TRP A 183 -15.83 -14.21 -0.47
CA TRP A 183 -16.17 -12.86 0.05
C TRP A 183 -17.32 -12.91 1.03
#